data_ca447015a713cbda1717b7ae2521ffc3
#
_entry.id   ca447015a713cbda1717b7ae2521ffc3
#
_cell.length_a   1.000
_cell.length_b   1.000
_cell.length_c   1.000
_cell.angle_alpha   90.00
_cell.angle_beta   90.00
_cell.angle_gamma   90.00
#
_symmetry.space_group_name_H-M   'P 1'
#
loop_
_entity.id
_entity.type
_entity.pdbx_description
1 polymer ?
#
loop_
_entity_poly.entity_id
_entity_poly.type
_entity_poly.pdbx_seq_one_letter_code
_entity_poly.pdbx_strand_id
1 'polypeptide(L)'
;MQRIIDREIEKTIDMKRLGQLVPPYCVVRQYDNIRGKTLKAVMGKYTVLILLWNIHDKRHRTLDKPGHFFVISTRGPEPCVVFSSTGMTPKKELFITQSDPTLLERILPKGTVYNNKKLQINRNSNTCWRFAILYAHLAPMGLKKFQSLFTHPSVHLSNS
;
A
#
# COMPACT_ATOMS: atom_id res chain seq x y z
N MET A 1 19.72 16.67 17.46
CA MET A 1 18.60 15.76 17.81
C MET A 1 17.57 15.68 16.69
N GLN A 2 17.07 16.78 16.13
CA GLN A 2 16.10 16.78 15.03
C GLN A 2 16.59 15.98 13.80
N ARG A 3 17.85 16.13 13.40
CA ARG A 3 18.42 15.37 12.25
C ARG A 3 18.49 13.86 12.47
N ILE A 4 18.56 13.40 13.71
CA ILE A 4 18.55 11.98 14.05
C ILE A 4 17.12 11.44 13.98
N ILE A 5 16.15 12.23 14.44
CA ILE A 5 14.73 11.90 14.36
C ILE A 5 14.28 11.83 12.88
N ASP A 6 14.71 12.80 12.07
CA ASP A 6 14.41 12.84 10.65
C ASP A 6 15.03 11.63 9.92
N ARG A 7 16.24 11.21 10.27
CA ARG A 7 16.88 10.00 9.73
C ARG A 7 16.17 8.70 10.15
N GLU A 8 15.67 8.63 11.37
CA GLU A 8 14.90 7.45 11.83
C GLU A 8 13.52 7.38 11.17
N ILE A 9 12.90 8.54 10.90
CA ILE A 9 11.63 8.62 10.14
C ILE A 9 11.84 8.27 8.67
N GLU A 10 12.99 8.60 8.11
CA GLU A 10 13.36 8.30 6.72
C GLU A 10 13.84 6.87 6.50
N LYS A 11 14.09 6.10 7.55
CA LYS A 11 14.41 4.68 7.40
C LYS A 11 13.21 3.94 6.87
N THR A 12 13.31 3.59 5.60
CA THR A 12 12.36 2.68 4.99
C THR A 12 12.41 1.34 5.67
N ILE A 13 11.23 0.87 6.03
CA ILE A 13 11.10 -0.48 6.53
C ILE A 13 11.55 -1.47 5.45
N ASP A 14 12.47 -2.38 5.77
CA ASP A 14 12.83 -3.44 4.87
C ASP A 14 11.74 -4.51 4.79
N MET A 15 11.77 -5.33 3.74
CA MET A 15 10.76 -6.36 3.53
C MET A 15 10.74 -7.43 4.62
N LYS A 16 11.89 -7.74 5.21
CA LYS A 16 11.98 -8.70 6.30
C LYS A 16 11.26 -8.18 7.54
N ARG A 17 11.49 -6.92 7.92
CA ARG A 17 10.82 -6.28 9.04
C ARG A 17 9.32 -6.17 8.81
N LEU A 18 8.92 -5.77 7.61
CA LEU A 18 7.53 -5.69 7.22
C LEU A 18 6.84 -7.05 7.35
N GLY A 19 7.51 -8.11 6.87
CA GLY A 19 7.00 -9.48 6.98
C GLY A 19 6.79 -9.96 8.42
N GLN A 20 7.54 -9.42 9.38
CA GLN A 20 7.37 -9.73 10.80
C GLN A 20 6.17 -9.01 11.44
N LEU A 21 5.72 -7.91 10.86
CA LEU A 21 4.66 -7.06 11.40
C LEU A 21 3.27 -7.35 10.83
N VAL A 22 3.18 -8.12 9.75
CA VAL A 22 1.91 -8.44 9.10
C VAL A 22 1.23 -9.65 9.73
N PRO A 23 -0.10 -9.77 9.59
CA PRO A 23 -0.83 -10.94 10.10
C PRO A 23 -0.47 -12.23 9.32
N PRO A 24 -0.75 -13.42 9.88
CA PRO A 24 -0.39 -14.71 9.26
C PRO A 24 -1.00 -14.96 7.87
N TYR A 25 -2.12 -14.33 7.55
CA TYR A 25 -2.80 -14.44 6.26
C TYR A 25 -2.27 -13.46 5.20
N CYS A 26 -1.22 -12.70 5.53
CA CYS A 26 -0.65 -11.68 4.66
C CYS A 26 0.74 -12.08 4.17
N VAL A 27 1.03 -11.78 2.91
CA VAL A 27 2.33 -11.97 2.28
C VAL A 27 2.82 -10.64 1.70
N VAL A 28 4.12 -10.42 1.71
CA VAL A 28 4.78 -9.23 1.17
C VAL A 28 5.57 -9.61 -0.07
N ARG A 29 5.39 -8.88 -1.17
CA ARG A 29 6.10 -9.10 -2.45
C ARG A 29 6.55 -7.78 -3.06
N GLN A 30 7.59 -7.84 -3.88
CA GLN A 30 8.01 -6.75 -4.74
C GLN A 30 7.07 -6.64 -5.96
N TYR A 31 6.76 -5.43 -6.38
CA TYR A 31 5.88 -5.19 -7.53
C TYR A 31 6.38 -5.85 -8.81
N ASP A 32 7.67 -5.78 -9.09
CA ASP A 32 8.24 -6.37 -10.31
C ASP A 32 8.13 -7.90 -10.35
N ASN A 33 7.97 -8.54 -9.20
CA ASN A 33 7.84 -10.00 -9.11
C ASN A 33 6.47 -10.52 -9.54
N ILE A 34 5.49 -9.65 -9.78
CA ILE A 34 4.17 -10.08 -10.28
C ILE A 34 4.12 -10.25 -11.79
N ARG A 35 5.16 -9.84 -12.49
CA ARG A 35 5.24 -9.93 -13.96
C ARG A 35 5.00 -11.35 -14.45
N GLY A 36 4.02 -11.50 -15.37
CA GLY A 36 3.68 -12.78 -15.96
C GLY A 36 2.94 -13.77 -15.04
N LYS A 37 2.53 -13.32 -13.84
CA LYS A 37 1.82 -14.16 -12.87
C LYS A 37 0.36 -13.75 -12.73
N THR A 38 -0.49 -14.70 -12.31
CA THR A 38 -1.87 -14.41 -11.92
C THR A 38 -1.92 -13.94 -10.46
N LEU A 39 -3.01 -13.30 -10.06
CA LEU A 39 -3.20 -12.91 -8.66
C LEU A 39 -3.13 -14.12 -7.73
N LYS A 40 -3.77 -15.23 -8.12
CA LYS A 40 -3.74 -16.48 -7.36
C LYS A 40 -2.32 -17.02 -7.19
N ALA A 41 -1.49 -16.97 -8.22
CA ALA A 41 -0.11 -17.41 -8.16
C ALA A 41 0.74 -16.51 -7.25
N VAL A 42 0.52 -15.19 -7.28
CA VAL A 42 1.24 -14.23 -6.43
C VAL A 42 0.84 -14.37 -4.97
N MET A 43 -0.45 -14.50 -4.69
CA MET A 43 -0.97 -14.61 -3.32
C MET A 43 -0.78 -16.01 -2.72
N GLY A 44 -0.85 -17.05 -3.54
CA GLY A 44 -0.77 -18.42 -3.05
C GLY A 44 -1.87 -18.72 -2.04
N LYS A 45 -1.49 -19.19 -0.87
CA LYS A 45 -2.41 -19.48 0.26
C LYS A 45 -2.88 -18.25 1.03
N TYR A 46 -2.27 -17.11 0.77
CA TYR A 46 -2.56 -15.87 1.50
C TYR A 46 -3.76 -15.15 0.91
N THR A 47 -4.49 -14.40 1.73
CA THR A 47 -5.66 -13.63 1.33
C THR A 47 -5.42 -12.12 1.35
N VAL A 48 -4.26 -11.69 1.84
CA VAL A 48 -3.81 -10.30 1.80
C VAL A 48 -2.40 -10.26 1.24
N LEU A 49 -2.16 -9.32 0.33
CA LEU A 49 -0.88 -9.11 -0.33
C LEU A 49 -0.46 -7.65 -0.16
N ILE A 50 0.73 -7.42 0.37
CA ILE A 50 1.36 -6.11 0.35
C ILE A 50 2.37 -6.08 -0.79
N LEU A 51 2.20 -5.14 -1.72
CA LEU A 51 3.11 -4.92 -2.83
C LEU A 51 3.95 -3.68 -2.57
N LEU A 52 5.26 -3.86 -2.57
CA LEU A 52 6.22 -2.77 -2.54
C LEU A 52 6.70 -2.48 -3.96
N TRP A 53 6.62 -1.23 -4.40
CA TRP A 53 7.33 -0.81 -5.60
C TRP A 53 8.32 0.31 -5.28
N ASN A 54 9.42 0.30 -6.01
CA ASN A 54 10.45 1.31 -5.89
C ASN A 54 10.23 2.42 -6.91
N ILE A 55 10.50 3.64 -6.52
CA ILE A 55 10.50 4.77 -7.45
C ILE A 55 11.82 4.71 -8.22
N HIS A 56 11.74 4.45 -9.53
CA HIS A 56 12.90 4.53 -10.40
C HIS A 56 13.19 5.98 -10.73
N ASP A 57 14.14 6.57 -10.03
CA ASP A 57 14.61 7.91 -10.35
C ASP A 57 15.66 7.85 -11.46
N LYS A 58 15.24 8.11 -12.69
CA LYS A 58 16.12 8.15 -13.85
C LYS A 58 17.18 9.25 -13.77
N ARG A 59 17.01 10.24 -12.91
CA ARG A 59 17.93 11.37 -12.73
C ARG A 59 19.12 11.04 -11.83
N HIS A 60 18.93 10.13 -10.89
CA HIS A 60 19.95 9.70 -9.95
C HIS A 60 20.14 8.19 -10.09
N ARG A 61 21.09 7.79 -10.90
CA ARG A 61 21.39 6.39 -11.29
C ARG A 61 21.74 5.45 -10.13
N THR A 62 21.69 5.89 -8.87
CA THR A 62 22.39 5.19 -7.81
C THR A 62 21.52 4.58 -6.72
N LEU A 63 20.26 4.94 -6.57
CA LEU A 63 19.42 4.36 -5.50
C LEU A 63 17.95 4.36 -5.91
N ASP A 64 17.39 3.18 -6.07
CA ASP A 64 15.95 2.99 -6.03
C ASP A 64 15.46 3.49 -4.68
N LYS A 65 14.77 4.63 -4.68
CA LYS A 65 14.11 5.08 -3.48
C LYS A 65 12.95 4.13 -3.20
N PRO A 66 12.75 3.71 -1.96
CA PRO A 66 11.56 2.99 -1.61
C PRO A 66 10.36 3.85 -2.00
N GLY A 67 9.51 3.25 -2.78
CA GLY A 67 8.37 3.94 -3.34
C GLY A 67 7.22 3.94 -2.37
N HIS A 68 6.28 3.06 -2.59
CA HIS A 68 5.02 3.06 -1.90
C HIS A 68 4.53 1.63 -1.73
N PHE A 69 3.52 1.45 -0.87
CA PHE A 69 2.93 0.15 -0.61
C PHE A 69 1.46 0.15 -1.04
N PHE A 70 1.10 -0.86 -1.83
CA PHE A 70 -0.30 -1.22 -2.04
C PHE A 70 -0.66 -2.43 -1.21
N VAL A 71 -1.89 -2.50 -0.76
CA VAL A 71 -2.45 -3.71 -0.17
C VAL A 71 -3.57 -4.23 -1.06
N ILE A 72 -3.49 -5.51 -1.43
CA ILE A 72 -4.57 -6.19 -2.14
C ILE A 72 -5.16 -7.22 -1.18
N SER A 73 -6.47 -7.16 -0.96
CA SER A 73 -7.17 -8.06 -0.05
C SER A 73 -8.37 -8.72 -0.72
N THR A 74 -8.43 -10.04 -0.58
CA THR A 74 -9.63 -10.83 -0.91
C THR A 74 -10.36 -11.30 0.36
N ARG A 75 -9.98 -10.78 1.52
CA ARG A 75 -10.40 -11.26 2.84
C ARG A 75 -11.56 -10.46 3.42
N GLY A 76 -12.14 -9.61 2.91
CA GLY A 76 -13.29 -8.88 3.46
C GLY A 76 -14.58 -9.25 2.75
N PRO A 77 -15.66 -8.51 3.01
CA PRO A 77 -16.94 -8.69 2.33
C PRO A 77 -16.87 -8.30 0.84
N GLU A 78 -15.95 -7.42 0.45
CA GLU A 78 -15.73 -7.08 -0.96
C GLU A 78 -14.94 -8.20 -1.66
N PRO A 79 -15.21 -8.47 -2.95
CA PRO A 79 -14.50 -9.53 -3.66
C PRO A 79 -12.98 -9.33 -3.73
N CYS A 80 -12.58 -8.10 -3.95
CA CYS A 80 -11.17 -7.71 -3.97
C CYS A 80 -11.06 -6.21 -3.67
N VAL A 81 -10.14 -5.85 -2.79
CA VAL A 81 -9.86 -4.46 -2.43
C VAL A 81 -8.42 -4.15 -2.76
N VAL A 82 -8.17 -2.98 -3.36
CA VAL A 82 -6.84 -2.40 -3.46
C VAL A 82 -6.80 -1.14 -2.61
N PHE A 83 -5.94 -1.16 -1.62
CA PHE A 83 -5.78 -0.07 -0.67
C PHE A 83 -4.45 0.65 -0.89
N SER A 84 -4.52 1.98 -1.03
CA SER A 84 -3.37 2.88 -0.93
C SER A 84 -3.73 4.02 0.01
N SER A 85 -2.82 4.36 0.90
CA SER A 85 -3.02 5.44 1.88
C SER A 85 -3.16 6.83 1.25
N THR A 86 -2.74 6.99 0.00
CA THR A 86 -2.87 8.27 -0.74
C THR A 86 -4.28 8.53 -1.25
N GLY A 87 -5.12 7.50 -1.31
CA GLY A 87 -6.46 7.60 -1.91
C GLY A 87 -6.46 7.68 -3.44
N MET A 88 -5.31 7.57 -4.08
CA MET A 88 -5.20 7.49 -5.53
C MET A 88 -5.36 6.06 -6.01
N THR A 89 -5.80 5.88 -7.25
CA THR A 89 -5.77 4.55 -7.87
C THR A 89 -4.34 4.09 -8.11
N PRO A 90 -4.06 2.79 -8.05
CA PRO A 90 -2.73 2.26 -8.35
C PRO A 90 -2.22 2.69 -9.72
N LYS A 91 -3.08 2.71 -10.72
CA LYS A 91 -2.73 3.15 -12.07
C LYS A 91 -2.14 4.57 -12.08
N LYS A 92 -2.79 5.49 -11.38
CA LYS A 92 -2.35 6.89 -11.29
C LYS A 92 -1.02 7.01 -10.55
N GLU A 93 -0.87 6.32 -9.41
CA GLU A 93 0.36 6.35 -8.64
C GLU A 93 1.53 5.74 -9.41
N LEU A 94 1.33 4.61 -10.05
CA LEU A 94 2.36 3.94 -10.85
C LEU A 94 2.78 4.80 -12.04
N PHE A 95 1.82 5.48 -12.67
CA PHE A 95 2.12 6.42 -13.75
C PHE A 95 2.98 7.59 -13.28
N ILE A 96 2.62 8.22 -12.15
CA ILE A 96 3.38 9.35 -11.57
C ILE A 96 4.80 8.92 -11.19
N THR A 97 4.97 7.71 -10.68
CA THR A 97 6.28 7.18 -10.26
C THR A 97 7.04 6.53 -11.40
N GLN A 98 6.55 6.61 -12.62
CA GLN A 98 7.14 6.03 -13.83
C GLN A 98 7.31 4.50 -13.80
N SER A 99 6.45 3.84 -13.05
CA SER A 99 6.35 2.37 -13.02
C SER A 99 5.31 1.90 -14.04
N ASP A 100 5.39 0.64 -14.45
CA ASP A 100 4.44 0.06 -15.40
C ASP A 100 3.11 -0.26 -14.69
N PRO A 101 2.01 0.46 -14.97
CA PRO A 101 0.73 0.19 -14.33
C PRO A 101 0.03 -1.06 -14.84
N THR A 102 0.45 -1.58 -16.01
CA THR A 102 -0.24 -2.70 -16.66
C THR A 102 -0.05 -4.03 -15.92
N LEU A 103 1.02 -4.18 -15.16
CA LEU A 103 1.27 -5.39 -14.39
C LEU A 103 0.15 -5.65 -13.37
N LEU A 104 -0.26 -4.61 -12.65
CA LEU A 104 -1.32 -4.72 -11.66
C LEU A 104 -2.70 -4.84 -12.31
N GLU A 105 -2.98 -4.05 -13.34
CA GLU A 105 -4.27 -4.09 -14.04
C GLU A 105 -4.62 -5.47 -14.60
N ARG A 106 -3.62 -6.19 -15.10
CA ARG A 106 -3.82 -7.52 -15.68
C ARG A 106 -4.26 -8.57 -14.68
N ILE A 107 -3.85 -8.44 -13.41
CA ILE A 107 -4.10 -9.46 -12.40
C ILE A 107 -5.31 -9.16 -11.52
N LEU A 108 -5.80 -7.93 -11.50
CA LEU A 108 -6.94 -7.55 -10.67
C LEU A 108 -8.26 -8.04 -11.28
N PRO A 109 -9.12 -8.69 -10.49
CA PRO A 109 -10.42 -9.17 -10.98
C PRO A 109 -11.39 -8.02 -11.25
N LYS A 110 -12.41 -8.28 -12.04
CA LYS A 110 -13.54 -7.38 -12.22
C LYS A 110 -14.24 -7.16 -10.88
N GLY A 111 -14.72 -5.95 -10.65
CA GLY A 111 -15.37 -5.59 -9.39
C GLY A 111 -14.43 -5.26 -8.26
N THR A 112 -13.13 -5.12 -8.54
CA THR A 112 -12.17 -4.65 -7.56
C THR A 112 -12.53 -3.25 -7.08
N VAL A 113 -12.53 -3.07 -5.76
CA VAL A 113 -12.84 -1.81 -5.09
C VAL A 113 -11.54 -1.12 -4.67
N TYR A 114 -11.46 0.17 -4.86
CA TYR A 114 -10.27 0.95 -4.56
C TYR A 114 -10.53 1.93 -3.41
N ASN A 115 -9.54 2.07 -2.52
CA ASN A 115 -9.57 3.15 -1.55
C ASN A 115 -9.45 4.50 -2.27
N ASN A 116 -10.43 5.37 -2.07
CA ASN A 116 -10.48 6.71 -2.63
C ASN A 116 -10.31 7.82 -1.58
N LYS A 117 -10.02 7.45 -0.33
CA LYS A 117 -9.81 8.39 0.76
C LYS A 117 -8.34 8.54 1.06
N LYS A 118 -7.88 9.79 1.05
CA LYS A 118 -6.52 10.14 1.44
C LYS A 118 -6.38 10.07 2.96
N LEU A 119 -5.58 9.13 3.44
CA LEU A 119 -5.26 8.99 4.86
C LEU A 119 -3.88 9.54 5.19
N GLN A 120 -2.97 9.50 4.22
CA GLN A 120 -1.63 10.03 4.36
C GLN A 120 -1.62 11.53 4.07
N ILE A 121 -1.34 12.34 5.09
CA ILE A 121 -1.41 13.80 5.00
C ILE A 121 -0.26 14.37 4.17
N ASN A 122 0.92 13.77 4.25
CA ASN A 122 2.10 14.24 3.54
C ASN A 122 2.62 13.16 2.58
N ARG A 123 2.73 13.51 1.28
CA ARG A 123 3.27 12.60 0.25
C ARG A 123 4.70 12.14 0.51
N ASN A 124 5.48 12.96 1.22
CA ASN A 124 6.86 12.67 1.55
C ASN A 124 7.02 11.94 2.88
N SER A 125 5.92 11.64 3.57
CA SER A 125 6.00 10.90 4.82
C SER A 125 6.16 9.41 4.55
N ASN A 126 7.13 8.79 5.23
CA ASN A 126 7.34 7.34 5.18
C ASN A 126 6.30 6.57 6.01
N THR A 127 5.07 7.08 6.08
CA THR A 127 3.98 6.48 6.86
C THR A 127 3.13 5.52 6.06
N CYS A 128 3.32 5.43 4.74
CA CYS A 128 2.53 4.54 3.89
C CYS A 128 2.61 3.06 4.32
N TRP A 129 3.78 2.60 4.79
CA TRP A 129 3.94 1.24 5.28
C TRP A 129 3.13 0.96 6.55
N ARG A 130 2.98 1.98 7.41
CA ARG A 130 2.17 1.86 8.64
C ARG A 130 0.69 1.69 8.32
N PHE A 131 0.18 2.47 7.37
CA PHE A 131 -1.19 2.31 6.89
C PHE A 131 -1.41 0.98 6.18
N ALA A 132 -0.41 0.50 5.42
CA ALA A 132 -0.48 -0.81 4.77
C ALA A 132 -0.58 -1.95 5.79
N ILE A 133 0.25 -1.92 6.83
CA ILE A 133 0.20 -2.90 7.92
C ILE A 133 -1.14 -2.83 8.66
N LEU A 134 -1.58 -1.63 9.00
CA LEU A 134 -2.86 -1.42 9.69
C LEU A 134 -4.02 -1.99 8.86
N TYR A 135 -4.06 -1.67 7.57
CA TYR A 135 -5.09 -2.21 6.69
C TYR A 135 -5.00 -3.74 6.59
N ALA A 136 -3.79 -4.31 6.49
CA ALA A 136 -3.63 -5.76 6.44
C ALA A 136 -4.23 -6.45 7.67
N HIS A 137 -4.02 -5.91 8.86
CA HIS A 137 -4.62 -6.44 10.09
C HIS A 137 -6.14 -6.26 10.16
N LEU A 138 -6.68 -5.18 9.61
CA LEU A 138 -8.10 -4.85 9.67
C LEU A 138 -8.87 -5.24 8.39
N ALA A 139 -8.19 -5.88 7.42
CA ALA A 139 -8.80 -6.29 6.17
C ALA A 139 -10.07 -7.14 6.32
N PRO A 140 -10.21 -8.03 7.32
CA PRO A 140 -11.45 -8.79 7.50
C PRO A 140 -12.71 -7.93 7.69
N MET A 141 -12.60 -6.71 8.21
CA MET A 141 -13.76 -5.82 8.37
C MET A 141 -14.24 -5.20 7.05
N GLY A 142 -13.42 -5.21 6.01
CA GLY A 142 -13.71 -4.60 4.73
C GLY A 142 -13.32 -3.14 4.63
N LEU A 143 -13.22 -2.64 3.40
CA LEU A 143 -12.74 -1.28 3.12
C LEU A 143 -13.67 -0.21 3.70
N LYS A 144 -14.96 -0.36 3.54
CA LYS A 144 -15.95 0.63 4.00
C LYS A 144 -15.88 0.86 5.50
N LYS A 145 -15.82 -0.22 6.28
CA LYS A 145 -15.67 -0.12 7.75
C LYS A 145 -14.31 0.44 8.13
N PHE A 146 -13.26 0.03 7.46
CA PHE A 146 -11.93 0.58 7.68
C PHE A 146 -11.89 2.09 7.46
N GLN A 147 -12.45 2.58 6.35
CA GLN A 147 -12.53 4.00 6.07
C GLN A 147 -13.32 4.76 7.14
N SER A 148 -14.35 4.16 7.71
CA SER A 148 -15.18 4.80 8.74
C SER A 148 -14.41 5.10 10.03
N LEU A 149 -13.32 4.40 10.31
CA LEU A 149 -12.46 4.66 11.47
C LEU A 149 -11.78 6.04 11.41
N PHE A 150 -11.66 6.61 10.21
CA PHE A 150 -10.97 7.88 9.95
C PHE A 150 -11.92 9.03 9.65
N THR A 151 -13.24 8.80 9.70
CA THR A 151 -14.26 9.82 9.41
C THR A 151 -15.00 10.29 10.67
N HIS A 152 -14.37 10.17 11.83
CA HIS A 152 -14.97 10.59 13.08
C HIS A 152 -15.16 12.12 13.13
N PRO A 153 -16.29 12.64 13.68
CA PRO A 153 -16.60 14.07 13.75
C PRO A 153 -15.48 14.92 14.38
N SER A 154 -14.73 14.38 15.32
CA SER A 154 -13.59 15.06 15.95
C SER A 154 -12.48 15.44 14.96
N VAL A 155 -12.38 14.75 13.84
CA VAL A 155 -11.38 15.06 12.80
C VAL A 155 -11.82 16.29 11.99
N HIS A 156 -13.11 16.53 11.84
CA HIS A 156 -13.64 17.71 11.14
C HIS A 156 -13.50 19.00 11.97
N LEU A 157 -13.53 18.90 13.29
CA LEU A 157 -13.37 20.05 14.18
C LEU A 157 -11.93 20.56 14.24
N SER A 158 -10.95 19.73 13.94
CA SER A 158 -9.54 20.12 13.93
C SER A 158 -9.13 20.85 12.64
N ASN A 159 -9.97 20.84 11.60
CA ASN A 159 -9.74 21.45 10.29
C ASN A 159 -10.56 22.74 10.06
N SER A 160 -11.29 23.17 11.04
CA SER A 160 -12.09 24.40 10.99
C SER A 160 -11.39 25.59 11.63
#